data_48bf2fbdb20901a8828f9b0beb41ce5d
#
_entry.id   48bf2fbdb20901a8828f9b0beb41ce5d
#
_cell.length_a   1.000
_cell.length_b   1.000
_cell.length_c   1.000
_cell.angle_alpha   90.00
_cell.angle_beta   90.00
_cell.angle_gamma   90.00
#
_symmetry.space_group_name_H-M   'P 1'
#
loop_
_entity.id
_entity.type
_entity.pdbx_description
1 polymer ?
#
loop_
_entity_poly.entity_id
_entity_poly.type
_entity_poly.pdbx_seq_one_letter_code
_entity_poly.pdbx_strand_id
1 'polypeptide(L)'
;MIYTVILDKSAPILGCLQTEFYSTYGLGFTVSASDDSGSVKLYYKTPSSSSYVLAGTSSYSTTLESENGKYYFYAVDDLGNRSQTYWIDLQILYPDPTVEQSGTDNSVYITWTNGNTATLNGDDYTKGTWIKTEGSYTVTVTNEYGLSTTKTFSITHNYVVTKIVEPTCTTKGYSVFKCTSCGDEYEGNVKLAFGHNYDVETIEATCTTYGCIKHTCLNCGDTYETDVRTALGHK
;
A
#
# COMPACT_ATOMS: atom_id res chain seq x y z
N MET A 1 -67.31 44.60 -15.61
CA MET A 1 -66.20 44.14 -14.73
C MET A 1 -65.01 44.01 -15.64
N ILE A 2 -64.00 44.86 -15.52
CA ILE A 2 -62.76 44.79 -16.33
C ILE A 2 -61.79 43.97 -15.54
N TYR A 3 -61.43 42.80 -16.05
CA TYR A 3 -60.35 41.97 -15.47
C TYR A 3 -59.03 42.44 -16.08
N THR A 4 -58.14 42.98 -15.27
CA THR A 4 -56.74 43.22 -15.69
C THR A 4 -56.02 41.94 -15.53
N VAL A 5 -55.72 41.27 -16.61
CA VAL A 5 -54.80 40.11 -16.60
C VAL A 5 -53.37 40.67 -16.60
N ILE A 6 -52.71 40.62 -15.47
CA ILE A 6 -51.26 40.89 -15.42
C ILE A 6 -50.57 39.63 -15.96
N LEU A 7 -50.02 39.74 -17.17
CA LEU A 7 -49.18 38.65 -17.74
C LEU A 7 -47.78 38.79 -17.16
N ASP A 8 -47.43 37.90 -16.32
CA ASP A 8 -46.04 37.80 -15.90
C ASP A 8 -45.17 37.39 -17.11
N LYS A 9 -44.13 38.15 -17.39
CA LYS A 9 -43.12 37.91 -18.43
C LYS A 9 -41.72 37.75 -17.88
N SER A 10 -41.59 37.75 -16.55
CA SER A 10 -40.33 37.52 -15.89
C SER A 10 -39.91 36.03 -16.01
N ALA A 11 -38.65 35.79 -16.20
CA ALA A 11 -38.12 34.44 -16.21
C ALA A 11 -37.60 34.09 -14.82
N PRO A 12 -37.70 32.82 -14.37
CA PRO A 12 -37.17 32.39 -13.09
C PRO A 12 -35.71 32.72 -12.92
N ILE A 13 -35.31 33.01 -11.68
CA ILE A 13 -33.94 33.29 -11.28
C ILE A 13 -33.34 31.99 -10.71
N LEU A 14 -32.16 31.63 -11.22
CA LEU A 14 -31.36 30.56 -10.65
C LEU A 14 -30.36 31.12 -9.63
N GLY A 15 -30.45 30.65 -8.40
CA GLY A 15 -29.45 30.85 -7.36
C GLY A 15 -28.55 29.62 -7.30
N CYS A 16 -27.26 29.82 -7.40
CA CYS A 16 -26.29 28.79 -7.08
C CYS A 16 -25.64 29.13 -5.74
N LEU A 17 -25.91 28.31 -4.74
CA LEU A 17 -25.06 28.26 -3.57
C LEU A 17 -23.91 27.29 -3.94
N GLN A 18 -22.80 27.83 -4.43
CA GLN A 18 -21.50 27.16 -4.28
C GLN A 18 -21.22 27.19 -2.78
N THR A 19 -21.86 26.30 -2.10
CA THR A 19 -21.38 25.93 -0.80
C THR A 19 -20.27 24.92 -1.09
N GLU A 20 -19.04 25.30 -0.78
CA GLU A 20 -18.02 24.35 -0.40
C GLU A 20 -18.59 23.61 0.81
N PHE A 21 -19.49 22.66 0.53
CA PHE A 21 -19.98 21.75 1.55
C PHE A 21 -18.91 20.73 1.78
N TYR A 22 -18.02 21.05 2.68
CA TYR A 22 -17.27 20.10 3.46
C TYR A 22 -18.26 19.41 4.43
N SER A 23 -19.25 18.72 3.87
CA SER A 23 -20.02 17.78 4.67
C SER A 23 -19.27 16.45 4.67
N THR A 24 -19.56 15.60 5.65
CA THR A 24 -19.06 14.21 5.78
C THR A 24 -19.26 13.36 4.52
N TYR A 25 -19.81 13.90 3.44
CA TYR A 25 -20.23 13.21 2.22
C TYR A 25 -19.79 13.87 0.90
N GLY A 26 -18.79 14.80 0.91
CA GLY A 26 -18.13 15.25 -0.31
C GLY A 26 -18.45 16.65 -0.80
N LEU A 27 -17.66 17.06 -1.80
CA LEU A 27 -17.85 18.30 -2.54
C LEU A 27 -19.14 18.21 -3.36
N GLY A 28 -20.07 19.09 -3.09
CA GLY A 28 -21.31 19.16 -3.83
C GLY A 28 -21.74 20.61 -4.01
N PHE A 29 -22.70 20.83 -4.85
CA PHE A 29 -23.37 22.12 -5.00
C PHE A 29 -24.89 21.98 -4.92
N THR A 30 -25.55 23.05 -4.51
CA THR A 30 -27.01 23.15 -4.55
C THR A 30 -27.39 24.28 -5.48
N VAL A 31 -28.27 23.99 -6.43
CA VAL A 31 -28.91 24.98 -7.28
C VAL A 31 -30.35 25.16 -6.81
N SER A 32 -30.76 26.40 -6.59
CA SER A 32 -32.15 26.76 -6.30
C SER A 32 -32.74 27.57 -7.44
N ALA A 33 -34.03 27.52 -7.56
CA ALA A 33 -34.79 28.38 -8.50
C ALA A 33 -35.93 29.09 -7.76
N SER A 34 -36.19 30.34 -8.10
CA SER A 34 -37.30 31.15 -7.58
C SER A 34 -37.88 32.04 -8.66
N ASP A 35 -39.12 32.42 -8.48
CA ASP A 35 -39.84 33.34 -9.33
C ASP A 35 -40.84 34.14 -8.50
N ASP A 36 -41.20 35.34 -8.95
CA ASP A 36 -42.17 36.20 -8.29
C ASP A 36 -43.62 35.73 -8.53
N SER A 37 -43.87 34.91 -9.54
CA SER A 37 -45.19 34.30 -9.80
C SER A 37 -45.46 33.07 -8.88
N GLY A 38 -44.48 32.58 -8.15
CA GLY A 38 -44.63 31.58 -7.10
C GLY A 38 -43.97 30.25 -7.37
N SER A 39 -44.49 29.38 -8.22
CA SER A 39 -43.89 28.03 -8.39
C SER A 39 -42.99 27.93 -9.61
N VAL A 40 -41.91 27.20 -9.46
CA VAL A 40 -40.94 26.96 -10.53
C VAL A 40 -40.61 25.49 -10.64
N LYS A 41 -40.28 25.04 -11.84
CA LYS A 41 -39.77 23.71 -12.15
C LYS A 41 -38.31 23.85 -12.55
N LEU A 42 -37.41 23.22 -11.78
CA LEU A 42 -35.98 23.17 -12.05
C LEU A 42 -35.64 21.91 -12.88
N TYR A 43 -34.94 22.13 -13.98
CA TYR A 43 -34.46 21.08 -14.86
C TYR A 43 -32.94 21.05 -14.83
N TYR A 44 -32.37 19.84 -14.88
CA TYR A 44 -30.92 19.65 -14.93
C TYR A 44 -30.53 18.63 -15.96
N LYS A 45 -29.25 18.65 -16.34
CA LYS A 45 -28.57 17.66 -17.18
C LYS A 45 -27.22 17.39 -16.60
N THR A 46 -26.89 16.09 -16.39
CA THR A 46 -25.59 15.65 -15.92
C THR A 46 -24.54 15.63 -17.04
N PRO A 47 -23.24 15.49 -16.75
CA PRO A 47 -22.19 15.41 -17.76
C PRO A 47 -22.42 14.32 -18.80
N SER A 48 -22.86 13.13 -18.38
CA SER A 48 -23.10 11.98 -19.26
C SER A 48 -24.47 12.00 -19.94
N SER A 49 -25.41 12.82 -19.48
CA SER A 49 -26.78 12.88 -20.01
C SER A 49 -26.87 13.73 -21.28
N SER A 50 -27.63 13.24 -22.28
CA SER A 50 -27.97 14.01 -23.48
C SER A 50 -29.20 14.88 -23.32
N SER A 51 -30.07 14.65 -22.31
CA SER A 51 -31.33 15.28 -22.11
C SER A 51 -31.48 15.85 -20.70
N TYR A 52 -32.33 16.88 -20.59
CA TYR A 52 -32.72 17.47 -19.31
C TYR A 52 -33.79 16.62 -18.63
N VAL A 53 -33.68 16.50 -17.32
CA VAL A 53 -34.68 15.87 -16.46
C VAL A 53 -35.16 16.86 -15.39
N LEU A 54 -36.38 16.67 -14.90
CA LEU A 54 -36.92 17.47 -13.83
C LEU A 54 -36.24 17.15 -12.52
N ALA A 55 -35.58 18.14 -11.89
CA ALA A 55 -34.95 17.99 -10.58
C ALA A 55 -36.00 18.07 -9.44
N GLY A 56 -37.00 18.95 -9.59
CA GLY A 56 -38.00 19.23 -8.56
C GLY A 56 -38.60 20.61 -8.74
N THR A 57 -39.28 21.08 -7.71
CA THR A 57 -39.98 22.37 -7.73
C THR A 57 -39.14 23.55 -7.25
N SER A 58 -37.94 23.33 -6.68
CA SER A 58 -37.17 24.48 -6.14
C SER A 58 -35.64 24.26 -6.09
N SER A 59 -35.16 23.05 -5.96
CA SER A 59 -33.72 22.85 -5.79
C SER A 59 -33.20 21.48 -6.30
N TYR A 60 -31.91 21.44 -6.58
CA TYR A 60 -31.13 20.25 -6.91
C TYR A 60 -29.82 20.29 -6.15
N SER A 61 -29.43 19.16 -5.57
CA SER A 61 -28.13 19.00 -4.88
C SER A 61 -27.37 17.82 -5.43
N THR A 62 -26.05 17.96 -5.57
CA THR A 62 -25.14 16.85 -5.88
C THR A 62 -24.75 16.09 -4.63
N THR A 63 -24.29 14.85 -4.82
CA THR A 63 -23.78 13.97 -3.78
C THR A 63 -22.37 13.47 -4.17
N LEU A 64 -21.72 12.72 -3.30
CA LEU A 64 -20.43 12.04 -3.57
C LEU A 64 -20.48 11.06 -4.75
N GLU A 65 -21.64 10.51 -5.03
CA GLU A 65 -21.85 9.59 -6.16
C GLU A 65 -22.07 10.32 -7.48
N SER A 66 -22.11 11.67 -7.44
CA SER A 66 -22.27 12.49 -8.64
C SER A 66 -21.02 12.41 -9.51
N GLU A 67 -21.21 12.36 -10.82
CA GLU A 67 -20.11 12.32 -11.79
C GLU A 67 -19.40 13.68 -11.92
N ASN A 68 -18.10 13.67 -12.18
CA ASN A 68 -17.34 14.88 -12.48
C ASN A 68 -17.73 15.47 -13.84
N GLY A 69 -17.73 16.80 -13.93
CA GLY A 69 -17.96 17.52 -15.16
C GLY A 69 -19.10 18.53 -15.09
N LYS A 70 -19.57 18.98 -16.26
CA LYS A 70 -20.50 20.08 -16.35
C LYS A 70 -21.95 19.64 -16.21
N TYR A 71 -22.59 20.18 -15.19
CA TYR A 71 -24.03 20.12 -14.96
C TYR A 71 -24.68 21.39 -15.52
N TYR A 72 -25.76 21.22 -16.22
CA TYR A 72 -26.49 22.32 -16.84
C TYR A 72 -27.87 22.43 -16.21
N PHE A 73 -28.36 23.67 -15.98
CA PHE A 73 -29.59 23.96 -15.30
C PHE A 73 -30.41 25.04 -16.04
N TYR A 74 -31.71 24.89 -16.05
CA TYR A 74 -32.66 25.97 -16.33
C TYR A 74 -33.92 25.76 -15.51
N ALA A 75 -34.67 26.84 -15.29
CA ALA A 75 -35.95 26.81 -14.60
C ALA A 75 -37.05 27.31 -15.51
N VAL A 76 -38.29 26.87 -15.25
CA VAL A 76 -39.50 27.29 -15.94
C VAL A 76 -40.56 27.60 -14.90
N ASP A 77 -41.25 28.75 -14.99
CA ASP A 77 -42.38 29.08 -14.17
C ASP A 77 -43.68 28.39 -14.63
N ASP A 78 -44.80 28.63 -13.93
CA ASP A 78 -46.08 28.04 -14.29
C ASP A 78 -46.69 28.65 -15.57
N LEU A 79 -46.20 29.79 -16.03
CA LEU A 79 -46.65 30.48 -17.26
C LEU A 79 -45.79 30.11 -18.48
N GLY A 80 -44.73 29.31 -18.28
CA GLY A 80 -43.87 28.84 -19.34
C GLY A 80 -42.66 29.75 -19.63
N ASN A 81 -42.42 30.80 -18.84
CA ASN A 81 -41.20 31.60 -18.98
C ASN A 81 -40.03 30.79 -18.53
N ARG A 82 -38.94 30.80 -19.32
CA ARG A 82 -37.73 29.98 -19.09
C ARG A 82 -36.53 30.85 -18.77
N SER A 83 -35.79 30.50 -17.74
CA SER A 83 -34.50 31.13 -17.41
C SER A 83 -33.44 30.85 -18.50
N GLN A 84 -32.37 31.62 -18.46
CA GLN A 84 -31.13 31.22 -19.17
C GLN A 84 -30.61 29.90 -18.63
N THR A 85 -29.84 29.20 -19.46
CA THR A 85 -29.17 27.99 -19.02
C THR A 85 -27.84 28.34 -18.34
N TYR A 86 -27.67 27.87 -17.13
CA TYR A 86 -26.42 27.97 -16.36
C TYR A 86 -25.75 26.62 -16.30
N TRP A 87 -24.44 26.62 -16.03
CA TRP A 87 -23.69 25.40 -15.81
C TRP A 87 -22.72 25.55 -14.64
N ILE A 88 -22.44 24.44 -14.00
CA ILE A 88 -21.48 24.30 -12.90
C ILE A 88 -20.60 23.10 -13.23
N ASP A 89 -19.27 23.21 -13.06
CA ASP A 89 -18.33 22.14 -13.25
C ASP A 89 -18.01 21.50 -11.89
N LEU A 90 -18.48 20.27 -11.69
CA LEU A 90 -18.21 19.50 -10.48
C LEU A 90 -16.87 18.80 -10.62
N GLN A 91 -15.99 19.01 -9.65
CA GLN A 91 -14.67 18.37 -9.58
C GLN A 91 -14.54 17.65 -8.25
N ILE A 92 -14.76 16.34 -8.25
CA ILE A 92 -14.52 15.48 -7.09
C ILE A 92 -13.09 14.97 -7.19
N LEU A 93 -12.24 15.39 -6.24
CA LEU A 93 -10.84 15.04 -6.21
C LEU A 93 -10.63 13.84 -5.29
N TYR A 94 -10.30 12.71 -5.87
CA TYR A 94 -9.86 11.52 -5.14
C TYR A 94 -8.39 11.63 -4.73
N PRO A 95 -7.99 11.00 -3.62
CA PRO A 95 -6.58 10.85 -3.30
C PRO A 95 -5.84 10.13 -4.44
N ASP A 96 -4.64 10.59 -4.74
CA ASP A 96 -3.78 9.98 -5.77
C ASP A 96 -2.45 9.53 -5.16
N PRO A 97 -2.36 8.27 -4.69
CA PRO A 97 -1.14 7.72 -4.14
C PRO A 97 -0.11 7.41 -5.22
N THR A 98 1.11 7.87 -5.03
CA THR A 98 2.28 7.58 -5.86
C THR A 98 3.29 6.75 -5.08
N VAL A 99 3.72 5.65 -5.66
CA VAL A 99 4.76 4.77 -5.11
C VAL A 99 6.08 5.15 -5.77
N GLU A 100 7.01 5.64 -4.96
CA GLU A 100 8.34 6.10 -5.38
C GLU A 100 9.38 5.06 -4.94
N GLN A 101 10.25 4.64 -5.84
CA GLN A 101 11.30 3.67 -5.58
C GLN A 101 12.65 4.35 -5.45
N SER A 102 13.45 3.93 -4.47
CA SER A 102 14.87 4.30 -4.38
C SER A 102 15.64 3.71 -5.56
N GLY A 103 16.50 4.51 -6.17
CA GLY A 103 17.40 4.05 -7.25
C GLY A 103 18.56 3.18 -6.78
N THR A 104 18.74 3.00 -5.46
CA THR A 104 19.95 2.37 -4.90
C THR A 104 19.70 1.12 -4.08
N ASP A 105 18.56 0.99 -3.40
CA ASP A 105 18.36 -0.06 -2.39
C ASP A 105 17.01 -0.78 -2.47
N ASN A 106 16.25 -0.65 -3.55
CA ASN A 106 14.90 -1.20 -3.74
C ASN A 106 13.87 -0.77 -2.68
N SER A 107 14.23 0.12 -1.76
CA SER A 107 13.27 0.67 -0.82
C SER A 107 12.24 1.54 -1.55
N VAL A 108 11.05 1.61 -0.99
CA VAL A 108 9.93 2.35 -1.55
C VAL A 108 9.39 3.31 -0.49
N TYR A 109 8.95 4.48 -0.90
CA TYR A 109 8.12 5.34 -0.07
C TYR A 109 6.89 5.77 -0.86
N ILE A 110 5.85 6.19 -0.14
CA ILE A 110 4.58 6.56 -0.74
C ILE A 110 4.32 8.03 -0.47
N THR A 111 4.00 8.73 -1.55
CA THR A 111 3.48 10.10 -1.53
C THR A 111 2.05 10.10 -2.05
N TRP A 112 1.34 11.20 -1.88
CA TRP A 112 0.01 11.38 -2.44
C TRP A 112 -0.35 12.84 -2.57
N THR A 113 -1.32 13.11 -3.44
CA THR A 113 -2.05 14.37 -3.53
C THR A 113 -3.50 14.14 -3.11
N ASN A 114 -4.20 15.20 -2.72
CA ASN A 114 -5.63 15.17 -2.35
C ASN A 114 -5.99 14.18 -1.23
N GLY A 115 -5.04 13.80 -0.37
CA GLY A 115 -5.24 12.87 0.74
C GLY A 115 -4.72 13.43 2.06
N ASN A 116 -5.33 13.04 3.18
CA ASN A 116 -5.00 13.48 4.52
C ASN A 116 -4.33 12.39 5.34
N THR A 117 -4.84 11.18 5.25
CA THR A 117 -4.35 10.01 6.00
C THR A 117 -4.07 8.85 5.07
N ALA A 118 -3.22 7.93 5.50
CA ALA A 118 -2.97 6.70 4.77
C ALA A 118 -2.77 5.53 5.72
N THR A 119 -3.15 4.33 5.24
CA THR A 119 -2.79 3.06 5.87
C THR A 119 -1.98 2.21 4.91
N LEU A 120 -1.06 1.40 5.46
CA LEU A 120 -0.28 0.40 4.75
C LEU A 120 -0.59 -0.96 5.36
N ASN A 121 -1.17 -1.87 4.58
CA ASN A 121 -1.68 -3.17 5.06
C ASN A 121 -2.65 -3.07 6.26
N GLY A 122 -3.34 -1.92 6.40
CA GLY A 122 -4.28 -1.65 7.50
C GLY A 122 -3.69 -0.85 8.67
N ASP A 123 -2.38 -0.74 8.80
CA ASP A 123 -1.71 0.04 9.83
C ASP A 123 -1.45 1.49 9.35
N ASP A 124 -1.42 2.44 10.28
CA ASP A 124 -1.17 3.85 9.97
C ASP A 124 0.17 4.04 9.26
N TYR A 125 0.16 4.81 8.18
CA TYR A 125 1.35 5.11 7.39
C TYR A 125 1.61 6.61 7.30
N THR A 126 2.84 7.01 7.62
CA THR A 126 3.30 8.40 7.49
C THR A 126 3.87 8.64 6.10
N LYS A 127 3.37 9.68 5.41
CA LYS A 127 3.82 10.10 4.07
C LYS A 127 5.34 10.22 3.98
N GLY A 128 5.93 9.58 2.99
CA GLY A 128 7.37 9.62 2.75
C GLY A 128 8.22 8.68 3.62
N THR A 129 7.60 7.84 4.46
CA THR A 129 8.34 6.83 5.24
C THR A 129 8.84 5.72 4.31
N TRP A 130 10.13 5.37 4.46
CA TRP A 130 10.74 4.29 3.67
C TRP A 130 10.30 2.91 4.11
N ILE A 131 9.90 2.08 3.16
CA ILE A 131 9.57 0.66 3.32
C ILE A 131 10.69 -0.13 2.67
N LYS A 132 11.36 -0.99 3.45
CA LYS A 132 12.55 -1.75 3.01
C LYS A 132 12.32 -3.25 2.99
N THR A 133 11.36 -3.74 3.73
CA THR A 133 11.09 -5.18 3.87
C THR A 133 10.48 -5.74 2.59
N GLU A 134 10.92 -6.92 2.18
CA GLU A 134 10.33 -7.66 1.08
C GLU A 134 8.88 -8.03 1.41
N GLY A 135 8.00 -7.93 0.43
CA GLY A 135 6.60 -8.26 0.62
C GLY A 135 5.66 -7.59 -0.38
N SER A 136 4.39 -7.93 -0.25
CA SER A 136 3.29 -7.29 -0.98
C SER A 136 2.57 -6.32 -0.06
N TYR A 137 2.28 -5.15 -0.58
CA TYR A 137 1.73 -4.04 0.18
C TYR A 137 0.48 -3.49 -0.48
N THR A 138 -0.44 -3.06 0.36
CA THR A 138 -1.66 -2.35 -0.03
C THR A 138 -1.68 -1.03 0.71
N VAL A 139 -1.59 0.08 0.01
CA VAL A 139 -1.76 1.42 0.56
C VAL A 139 -3.16 1.93 0.26
N THR A 140 -3.84 2.45 1.27
CA THR A 140 -5.11 3.16 1.13
C THR A 140 -4.94 4.58 1.64
N VAL A 141 -5.14 5.56 0.78
CA VAL A 141 -5.08 6.98 1.11
C VAL A 141 -6.50 7.52 1.17
N THR A 142 -6.83 8.23 2.23
CA THR A 142 -8.16 8.81 2.46
C THR A 142 -8.05 10.33 2.64
N ASN A 143 -8.95 11.07 2.03
CA ASN A 143 -9.04 12.51 2.22
C ASN A 143 -9.97 12.87 3.40
N GLU A 144 -10.05 14.16 3.71
CA GLU A 144 -10.91 14.69 4.79
C GLU A 144 -12.42 14.43 4.58
N TYR A 145 -12.84 14.10 3.35
CA TYR A 145 -14.23 13.82 2.98
C TYR A 145 -14.57 12.33 3.02
N GLY A 146 -13.62 11.47 3.41
CA GLY A 146 -13.80 10.01 3.43
C GLY A 146 -13.64 9.34 2.07
N LEU A 147 -13.30 10.08 1.00
CA LEU A 147 -12.95 9.49 -0.28
C LEU A 147 -11.60 8.81 -0.16
N SER A 148 -11.49 7.61 -0.69
CA SER A 148 -10.24 6.85 -0.60
C SER A 148 -9.84 6.24 -1.93
N THR A 149 -8.53 6.09 -2.11
CA THR A 149 -7.93 5.35 -3.22
C THR A 149 -6.95 4.33 -2.67
N THR A 150 -7.04 3.12 -3.19
CA THR A 150 -6.18 2.01 -2.82
C THR A 150 -5.24 1.66 -3.96
N LYS A 151 -3.95 1.43 -3.64
CA LYS A 151 -2.93 0.98 -4.59
C LYS A 151 -2.14 -0.18 -4.00
N THR A 152 -1.80 -1.16 -4.83
CA THR A 152 -0.97 -2.31 -4.44
C THR A 152 0.39 -2.24 -5.12
N PHE A 153 1.43 -2.70 -4.42
CA PHE A 153 2.79 -2.83 -4.95
C PHE A 153 3.53 -3.94 -4.21
N SER A 154 4.69 -4.34 -4.71
CA SER A 154 5.55 -5.33 -4.06
C SER A 154 7.01 -4.86 -4.04
N ILE A 155 7.71 -5.23 -2.97
CA ILE A 155 9.15 -5.07 -2.85
C ILE A 155 9.76 -6.47 -2.94
N THR A 156 10.72 -6.64 -3.84
CA THR A 156 11.45 -7.90 -4.04
C THR A 156 12.95 -7.63 -4.01
N HIS A 157 13.71 -8.57 -3.43
CA HIS A 157 15.16 -8.51 -3.39
C HIS A 157 15.75 -9.55 -4.33
N ASN A 158 16.84 -9.19 -5.01
CA ASN A 158 17.59 -10.10 -5.87
C ASN A 158 18.85 -10.55 -5.14
N TYR A 159 18.78 -11.70 -4.46
CA TYR A 159 19.89 -12.25 -3.70
C TYR A 159 20.79 -13.12 -4.56
N VAL A 160 22.09 -12.91 -4.41
CA VAL A 160 23.15 -13.75 -4.99
C VAL A 160 24.01 -14.34 -3.87
N VAL A 161 24.54 -15.55 -4.09
CA VAL A 161 25.49 -16.15 -3.15
C VAL A 161 26.82 -15.43 -3.27
N THR A 162 27.29 -14.84 -2.16
CA THR A 162 28.57 -14.12 -2.10
C THR A 162 29.65 -14.90 -1.35
N LYS A 163 29.26 -15.84 -0.48
CA LYS A 163 30.19 -16.66 0.30
C LYS A 163 29.57 -18.03 0.56
N ILE A 164 30.41 -19.06 0.51
CA ILE A 164 30.08 -20.41 0.94
C ILE A 164 31.05 -20.79 2.06
N VAL A 165 30.53 -21.22 3.19
CA VAL A 165 31.26 -21.77 4.32
C VAL A 165 30.94 -23.25 4.37
N GLU A 166 31.93 -24.08 4.08
CA GLU A 166 31.75 -25.53 4.16
C GLU A 166 31.72 -25.99 5.63
N PRO A 167 30.93 -27.01 5.97
CA PRO A 167 30.90 -27.56 7.31
C PRO A 167 32.22 -28.26 7.67
N THR A 168 32.55 -28.29 8.96
CA THR A 168 33.65 -29.04 9.52
C THR A 168 33.13 -30.19 10.39
N CYS A 169 34.01 -30.91 11.08
CA CYS A 169 33.55 -31.91 12.03
C CYS A 169 32.69 -31.32 13.15
N THR A 170 32.94 -30.08 13.56
CA THR A 170 32.32 -29.44 14.74
C THR A 170 31.46 -28.22 14.42
N THR A 171 31.64 -27.62 13.26
CA THR A 171 30.92 -26.38 12.89
C THR A 171 30.00 -26.61 11.69
N LYS A 172 28.84 -25.97 11.73
CA LYS A 172 27.90 -25.94 10.60
C LYS A 172 28.48 -25.19 9.40
N GLY A 173 28.12 -25.63 8.20
CA GLY A 173 28.32 -24.86 6.96
C GLY A 173 27.09 -24.04 6.61
N TYR A 174 27.26 -22.99 5.80
CA TYR A 174 26.20 -22.15 5.30
C TYR A 174 26.63 -21.35 4.08
N SER A 175 25.65 -20.80 3.36
CA SER A 175 25.88 -19.81 2.30
C SER A 175 25.43 -18.43 2.78
N VAL A 176 26.17 -17.39 2.43
CA VAL A 176 25.78 -16.00 2.62
C VAL A 176 25.15 -15.50 1.32
N PHE A 177 23.93 -15.05 1.42
CA PHE A 177 23.19 -14.43 0.35
C PHE A 177 23.20 -12.92 0.54
N LYS A 178 23.50 -12.17 -0.52
CA LYS A 178 23.52 -10.71 -0.50
C LYS A 178 22.63 -10.16 -1.60
N CYS A 179 21.76 -9.21 -1.26
CA CYS A 179 20.96 -8.49 -2.25
C CYS A 179 21.86 -7.57 -3.08
N THR A 180 21.76 -7.68 -4.41
CA THR A 180 22.58 -6.89 -5.35
C THR A 180 22.23 -5.41 -5.35
N SER A 181 21.00 -5.06 -4.93
CA SER A 181 20.50 -3.69 -4.97
C SER A 181 20.66 -2.95 -3.65
N CYS A 182 20.28 -3.58 -2.52
CA CYS A 182 20.29 -2.92 -1.20
C CYS A 182 21.44 -3.35 -0.29
N GLY A 183 22.14 -4.43 -0.65
CA GLY A 183 23.26 -4.97 0.15
C GLY A 183 22.81 -5.76 1.38
N ASP A 184 21.50 -6.00 1.57
CA ASP A 184 20.99 -6.83 2.65
C ASP A 184 21.54 -8.24 2.57
N GLU A 185 21.87 -8.85 3.72
CA GLU A 185 22.52 -10.15 3.79
C GLU A 185 21.80 -11.09 4.75
N TYR A 186 21.73 -12.39 4.40
CA TYR A 186 21.29 -13.43 5.30
C TYR A 186 22.04 -14.74 5.07
N GLU A 187 22.10 -15.62 6.11
CA GLU A 187 22.63 -16.97 6.02
C GLU A 187 21.53 -17.95 5.60
N GLY A 188 21.82 -18.78 4.62
CA GLY A 188 20.92 -19.84 4.16
C GLY A 188 21.69 -21.11 3.79
N ASN A 189 21.01 -22.13 3.26
CA ASN A 189 21.60 -23.40 2.85
C ASN A 189 22.46 -24.04 3.96
N VAL A 190 21.95 -24.02 5.19
CA VAL A 190 22.66 -24.51 6.36
C VAL A 190 22.91 -26.02 6.24
N LYS A 191 24.17 -26.42 6.31
CA LYS A 191 24.60 -27.81 6.36
C LYS A 191 25.07 -28.13 7.80
N LEU A 192 24.66 -29.25 8.34
CA LEU A 192 25.08 -29.64 9.68
C LEU A 192 26.59 -29.98 9.68
N ALA A 193 27.22 -29.87 10.85
CA ALA A 193 28.55 -30.38 11.07
C ALA A 193 28.63 -31.89 10.77
N PHE A 194 29.71 -32.34 10.18
CA PHE A 194 29.87 -33.77 9.80
C PHE A 194 29.95 -34.70 10.99
N GLY A 195 30.36 -34.20 12.16
CA GLY A 195 30.81 -35.01 13.25
C GLY A 195 32.22 -35.58 13.00
N HIS A 196 32.75 -36.31 13.98
CA HIS A 196 34.02 -36.98 13.85
C HIS A 196 33.83 -38.42 13.35
N ASN A 197 34.70 -38.85 12.44
CA ASN A 197 34.83 -40.23 11.98
C ASN A 197 36.17 -40.74 12.40
N TYR A 198 36.22 -41.48 13.53
CA TYR A 198 37.49 -41.93 14.13
C TYR A 198 37.94 -43.26 13.55
N ASP A 199 39.18 -43.29 13.08
CA ASP A 199 39.97 -44.51 12.92
C ASP A 199 40.59 -44.90 14.25
N VAL A 200 40.79 -46.18 14.47
CA VAL A 200 41.20 -46.75 15.78
C VAL A 200 42.44 -47.55 15.65
N GLU A 201 43.51 -47.19 16.39
CA GLU A 201 44.78 -47.87 16.45
C GLU A 201 45.01 -48.37 17.87
N THR A 202 45.40 -49.66 18.00
CA THR A 202 45.77 -50.21 19.29
C THR A 202 47.31 -50.11 19.46
N ILE A 203 47.72 -49.39 20.49
CA ILE A 203 49.10 -49.22 20.87
C ILE A 203 49.35 -50.13 22.06
N GLU A 204 50.17 -51.18 21.88
CA GLU A 204 50.51 -52.13 22.95
C GLU A 204 51.49 -51.51 23.93
N ALA A 205 51.31 -51.84 25.24
CA ALA A 205 52.23 -51.41 26.28
C ALA A 205 53.59 -52.16 26.16
N THR A 206 54.63 -51.36 26.28
CA THR A 206 56.02 -51.95 26.34
C THR A 206 56.56 -51.87 27.78
N CYS A 207 57.80 -52.30 27.99
CA CYS A 207 58.40 -52.18 29.33
C CYS A 207 58.52 -50.74 29.82
N THR A 208 58.60 -49.76 28.89
CA THR A 208 58.89 -48.36 29.20
C THR A 208 57.79 -47.41 28.74
N THR A 209 56.91 -47.87 27.87
CA THR A 209 55.82 -47.02 27.33
C THR A 209 54.47 -47.60 27.68
N TYR A 210 53.52 -46.72 27.91
CA TYR A 210 52.11 -47.08 28.13
C TYR A 210 51.44 -47.58 26.84
N GLY A 211 50.41 -48.40 26.97
CA GLY A 211 49.54 -48.81 25.87
C GLY A 211 48.23 -48.09 25.92
N CYS A 212 47.61 -47.90 24.79
CA CYS A 212 46.27 -47.27 24.70
C CYS A 212 45.59 -47.68 23.40
N ILE A 213 44.30 -47.38 23.31
CA ILE A 213 43.57 -47.34 22.06
C ILE A 213 43.51 -45.87 21.62
N LYS A 214 44.20 -45.51 20.54
CA LYS A 214 44.25 -44.19 19.97
C LYS A 214 43.15 -44.05 18.90
N HIS A 215 42.34 -43.04 19.06
CA HIS A 215 41.31 -42.65 18.09
C HIS A 215 41.78 -41.41 17.34
N THR A 216 41.80 -41.46 15.99
CA THR A 216 42.19 -40.34 15.15
C THR A 216 41.11 -40.04 14.14
N CYS A 217 40.54 -38.83 14.17
CA CYS A 217 39.52 -38.44 13.21
C CYS A 217 40.11 -38.33 11.80
N LEU A 218 39.56 -39.10 10.86
CA LEU A 218 39.98 -39.13 9.46
C LEU A 218 39.78 -37.80 8.72
N ASN A 219 38.83 -36.96 9.20
CA ASN A 219 38.48 -35.72 8.54
C ASN A 219 39.26 -34.50 9.05
N CYS A 220 39.54 -34.42 10.36
CA CYS A 220 40.17 -33.24 10.95
C CYS A 220 41.44 -33.51 11.73
N GLY A 221 41.82 -34.79 11.92
CA GLY A 221 43.00 -35.18 12.67
C GLY A 221 42.88 -35.04 14.19
N ASP A 222 41.70 -34.73 14.71
CA ASP A 222 41.43 -34.70 16.16
C ASP A 222 41.71 -36.08 16.76
N THR A 223 42.36 -36.12 17.94
CA THR A 223 42.75 -37.39 18.56
C THR A 223 42.37 -37.44 20.03
N TYR A 224 41.99 -38.64 20.47
CA TYR A 224 41.85 -38.95 21.89
C TYR A 224 42.23 -40.41 22.15
N GLU A 225 42.57 -40.74 23.39
CA GLU A 225 42.99 -42.07 23.83
C GLU A 225 42.00 -42.66 24.80
N THR A 226 41.77 -43.95 24.68
CA THR A 226 40.98 -44.76 25.61
C THR A 226 41.80 -46.00 26.03
N ASP A 227 41.30 -46.73 27.05
CA ASP A 227 41.91 -47.98 27.50
C ASP A 227 43.43 -47.86 27.83
N VAL A 228 43.80 -46.76 28.48
CA VAL A 228 45.15 -46.45 28.83
C VAL A 228 45.67 -47.48 29.86
N ARG A 229 46.75 -48.24 29.48
CA ARG A 229 47.39 -49.26 30.30
C ARG A 229 48.78 -48.79 30.66
N THR A 230 49.19 -49.01 31.90
CA THR A 230 50.55 -48.66 32.36
C THR A 230 51.63 -49.48 31.66
N ALA A 231 52.83 -48.94 31.58
CA ALA A 231 54.02 -49.68 31.09
C ALA A 231 54.27 -50.98 31.92
N LEU A 232 54.70 -51.99 31.23
CA LEU A 232 54.87 -53.34 31.84
C LEU A 232 56.00 -53.44 32.89
N GLY A 233 56.91 -52.44 32.86
CA GLY A 233 58.11 -52.49 33.74
C GLY A 233 59.14 -53.51 33.31
N HIS A 234 60.29 -53.46 33.96
CA HIS A 234 61.30 -54.44 33.83
C HIS A 234 61.19 -55.41 35.01
N LYS A 235 61.33 -56.69 34.70
CA LYS A 235 61.52 -57.72 35.74
C LYS A 235 63.00 -57.84 36.08
#